data_48188e3845960053998f222ed3b6a697
#
_entry.id   48188e3845960053998f222ed3b6a697
#
_cell.length_a   1.000
_cell.length_b   1.000
_cell.length_c   1.000
_cell.angle_alpha   90.00
_cell.angle_beta   90.00
_cell.angle_gamma   90.00
#
_symmetry.space_group_name_H-M   'P 1'
#
loop_
_entity.id
_entity.type
_entity.pdbx_description
1 polymer ?
#
loop_
_entity_poly.entity_id
_entity_poly.type
_entity_poly.pdbx_seq_one_letter_code
_entity_poly.pdbx_strand_id
1 'polypeptide(L)'
;MWPVRRCYVHPVSGLQIFGVPGLPEIVEDTDLAASIVAAATEAGLALADGDIVVVTSKIVSKAEGRTIELADVEPSAFAIEWSATWDKDPSVIEVVLREARRIVRQSGPVLITETHHGFVCANSGVDQSSSGAHGRLVLLPTDPDASARRLRADLAALGIDAAVIISDTFGRAWREGQTDIAIGIAGMHPIRSYIGEFDPHGHEFKVQAVCLADELAGAAELVKGNISRVPVGVIRGYAWEIDDTATIAPVLREPSRDLFR
;
A
#
# COMPACT_ATOMS: atom_id res chain seq x y z
N MET A 1 6.23 34.13 -0.08
CA MET A 1 5.57 33.77 -1.36
C MET A 1 5.79 32.28 -1.53
N TRP A 2 4.76 31.47 -1.32
CA TRP A 2 4.83 30.02 -1.51
C TRP A 2 4.97 29.76 -3.00
N PRO A 3 5.83 28.83 -3.46
CA PRO A 3 5.92 28.50 -4.86
C PRO A 3 4.54 27.98 -5.32
N VAL A 4 4.12 28.45 -6.50
CA VAL A 4 2.92 27.91 -7.17
C VAL A 4 3.21 26.44 -7.44
N ARG A 5 2.59 25.54 -6.66
CA ARG A 5 2.74 24.11 -6.84
C ARG A 5 1.97 23.70 -8.09
N ARG A 6 2.61 22.89 -8.93
CA ARG A 6 1.92 22.32 -10.11
C ARG A 6 0.88 21.33 -9.61
N CYS A 7 -0.38 21.58 -9.97
CA CYS A 7 -1.48 20.65 -9.72
C CYS A 7 -1.87 19.96 -11.02
N TYR A 8 -2.08 18.67 -10.94
CA TYR A 8 -2.71 17.95 -12.03
C TYR A 8 -4.22 18.18 -11.97
N VAL A 9 -4.80 18.81 -12.98
CA VAL A 9 -6.24 19.05 -13.07
C VAL A 9 -6.77 18.24 -14.24
N HIS A 10 -7.55 17.21 -13.96
CA HIS A 10 -8.14 16.35 -14.99
C HIS A 10 -9.37 17.03 -15.61
N PRO A 11 -9.55 16.95 -16.93
CA PRO A 11 -10.71 17.58 -17.62
C PRO A 11 -12.05 16.88 -17.34
N VAL A 12 -12.06 15.75 -16.65
CA VAL A 12 -13.29 15.00 -16.32
C VAL A 12 -14.01 15.66 -15.15
N SER A 13 -15.32 15.91 -15.29
CA SER A 13 -16.16 16.35 -14.19
C SER A 13 -16.57 15.14 -13.35
N GLY A 14 -15.91 14.94 -12.22
CA GLY A 14 -16.19 13.85 -11.28
C GLY A 14 -15.05 12.86 -11.17
N LEU A 15 -15.18 11.96 -10.19
CA LEU A 15 -14.22 10.92 -9.89
C LEU A 15 -14.64 9.61 -10.54
N GLN A 16 -13.74 8.95 -11.24
CA GLN A 16 -13.93 7.61 -11.80
C GLN A 16 -12.93 6.66 -11.15
N ILE A 17 -13.40 5.47 -10.74
CA ILE A 17 -12.57 4.43 -10.17
C ILE A 17 -12.84 3.15 -10.93
N PHE A 18 -11.81 2.50 -11.45
CA PHE A 18 -11.95 1.25 -12.17
C PHE A 18 -10.80 0.29 -11.88
N GLY A 19 -11.10 -0.99 -11.84
CA GLY A 19 -10.10 -2.04 -11.68
C GLY A 19 -9.49 -2.44 -13.02
N VAL A 20 -8.25 -2.89 -13.02
CA VAL A 20 -7.56 -3.43 -14.20
C VAL A 20 -7.57 -4.96 -14.12
N PRO A 21 -8.49 -5.64 -14.80
CA PRO A 21 -8.55 -7.10 -14.85
C PRO A 21 -7.51 -7.65 -15.83
N GLY A 22 -7.29 -8.97 -15.80
CA GLY A 22 -6.53 -9.67 -16.83
C GLY A 22 -5.01 -9.62 -16.65
N LEU A 23 -4.49 -9.12 -15.53
CA LEU A 23 -3.06 -9.23 -15.26
C LEU A 23 -2.64 -10.71 -15.22
N PRO A 24 -1.47 -11.06 -15.78
CA PRO A 24 -0.93 -12.41 -15.68
C PRO A 24 -0.58 -12.76 -14.22
N GLU A 25 -0.25 -14.02 -13.95
CA GLU A 25 0.37 -14.38 -12.67
C GLU A 25 1.72 -13.68 -12.57
N ILE A 26 1.89 -12.87 -11.52
CA ILE A 26 3.11 -12.11 -11.28
C ILE A 26 4.13 -13.01 -10.57
N VAL A 27 5.31 -13.06 -11.12
CA VAL A 27 6.48 -13.76 -10.59
C VAL A 27 7.65 -12.79 -10.48
N GLU A 28 8.75 -13.24 -9.89
CA GLU A 28 9.99 -12.45 -9.79
C GLU A 28 10.43 -11.94 -11.15
N ASP A 29 10.94 -10.71 -11.19
CA ASP A 29 11.38 -9.97 -12.38
C ASP A 29 10.27 -9.66 -13.42
N THR A 30 8.98 -9.83 -13.08
CA THR A 30 7.89 -9.38 -13.95
C THR A 30 7.93 -7.85 -14.14
N ASP A 31 7.90 -7.39 -15.38
CA ASP A 31 7.68 -5.97 -15.71
C ASP A 31 6.24 -5.57 -15.39
N LEU A 32 6.05 -4.96 -14.21
CA LEU A 32 4.74 -4.56 -13.72
C LEU A 32 4.13 -3.45 -14.58
N ALA A 33 4.92 -2.46 -15.00
CA ALA A 33 4.40 -1.34 -15.78
C ALA A 33 3.86 -1.82 -17.13
N ALA A 34 4.65 -2.61 -17.87
CA ALA A 34 4.21 -3.18 -19.13
C ALA A 34 2.98 -4.09 -18.96
N SER A 35 2.96 -4.93 -17.91
CA SER A 35 1.84 -5.83 -17.61
C SER A 35 0.55 -5.05 -17.30
N ILE A 36 0.63 -3.98 -16.50
CA ILE A 36 -0.51 -3.13 -16.13
C ILE A 36 -1.05 -2.40 -17.37
N VAL A 37 -0.16 -1.80 -18.17
CA VAL A 37 -0.55 -1.06 -19.38
C VAL A 37 -1.21 -1.98 -20.41
N ALA A 38 -0.64 -3.16 -20.61
CA ALA A 38 -1.21 -4.17 -21.53
C ALA A 38 -2.60 -4.61 -21.08
N ALA A 39 -2.75 -5.00 -19.79
CA ALA A 39 -4.03 -5.43 -19.24
C ALA A 39 -5.10 -4.32 -19.27
N ALA A 40 -4.72 -3.09 -18.92
CA ALA A 40 -5.63 -1.94 -19.00
C ALA A 40 -6.08 -1.67 -20.42
N THR A 41 -5.18 -1.74 -21.40
CA THR A 41 -5.49 -1.54 -22.82
C THR A 41 -6.44 -2.62 -23.34
N GLU A 42 -6.18 -3.89 -23.00
CA GLU A 42 -7.01 -5.03 -23.41
C GLU A 42 -8.42 -4.95 -22.80
N ALA A 43 -8.54 -4.43 -21.58
CA ALA A 43 -9.82 -4.17 -20.92
C ALA A 43 -10.56 -2.92 -21.47
N GLY A 44 -9.98 -2.16 -22.41
CA GLY A 44 -10.54 -0.91 -22.90
C GLY A 44 -10.44 0.25 -21.91
N LEU A 45 -9.54 0.16 -20.93
CA LEU A 45 -9.35 1.11 -19.84
C LEU A 45 -7.96 1.78 -19.95
N ALA A 46 -7.56 2.21 -21.14
CA ALA A 46 -6.24 2.79 -21.36
C ALA A 46 -5.89 3.84 -20.29
N LEU A 47 -4.71 3.69 -19.70
CA LEU A 47 -4.19 4.66 -18.75
C LEU A 47 -3.94 6.01 -19.41
N ALA A 48 -4.10 7.08 -18.67
CA ALA A 48 -3.93 8.45 -19.15
C ALA A 48 -3.07 9.26 -18.16
N ASP A 49 -2.51 10.35 -18.67
CA ASP A 49 -1.83 11.32 -17.83
C ASP A 49 -2.79 11.85 -16.74
N GLY A 50 -2.29 11.96 -15.52
CA GLY A 50 -3.05 12.40 -14.36
C GLY A 50 -3.84 11.31 -13.65
N ASP A 51 -3.81 10.08 -14.13
CA ASP A 51 -4.33 8.95 -13.37
C ASP A 51 -3.54 8.71 -12.08
N ILE A 52 -4.20 8.13 -11.09
CA ILE A 52 -3.55 7.59 -9.90
C ILE A 52 -3.68 6.08 -9.96
N VAL A 53 -2.55 5.40 -10.07
CA VAL A 53 -2.48 3.94 -10.16
C VAL A 53 -2.24 3.37 -8.76
N VAL A 54 -3.21 2.61 -8.24
CA VAL A 54 -3.14 1.98 -6.91
C VAL A 54 -2.89 0.49 -7.09
N VAL A 55 -1.73 0.04 -6.64
CA VAL A 55 -1.25 -1.33 -6.83
C VAL A 55 -1.17 -2.05 -5.49
N THR A 56 -1.70 -3.29 -5.40
CA THR A 56 -1.56 -4.07 -4.18
C THR A 56 -0.09 -4.47 -3.95
N SER A 57 0.34 -4.40 -2.70
CA SER A 57 1.68 -4.81 -2.26
C SER A 57 2.08 -6.19 -2.74
N LYS A 58 1.14 -7.13 -2.80
CA LYS A 58 1.37 -8.54 -3.17
C LYS A 58 2.03 -8.72 -4.52
N ILE A 59 1.55 -8.02 -5.57
CA ILE A 59 2.13 -8.17 -6.90
C ILE A 59 3.48 -7.45 -6.99
N VAL A 60 3.66 -6.35 -6.28
CA VAL A 60 4.95 -5.66 -6.16
C VAL A 60 5.96 -6.58 -5.48
N SER A 61 5.59 -7.16 -4.34
CA SER A 61 6.42 -8.09 -3.59
C SER A 61 6.82 -9.33 -4.42
N LYS A 62 5.87 -9.92 -5.14
CA LYS A 62 6.16 -11.05 -6.03
C LYS A 62 7.16 -10.66 -7.12
N ALA A 63 6.95 -9.52 -7.78
CA ALA A 63 7.86 -9.03 -8.81
C ALA A 63 9.28 -8.73 -8.28
N GLU A 64 9.39 -8.35 -7.01
CA GLU A 64 10.65 -8.06 -6.32
C GLU A 64 11.27 -9.28 -5.61
N GLY A 65 10.72 -10.48 -5.80
CA GLY A 65 11.21 -11.69 -5.15
C GLY A 65 11.04 -11.72 -3.63
N ARG A 66 10.15 -10.87 -3.07
CA ARG A 66 9.85 -10.80 -1.62
C ARG A 66 8.95 -11.95 -1.18
N THR A 67 9.38 -13.16 -1.47
CA THR A 67 8.69 -14.41 -1.09
C THR A 67 9.64 -15.33 -0.34
N ILE A 68 9.12 -16.11 0.59
CA ILE A 68 9.90 -17.07 1.40
C ILE A 68 9.19 -18.42 1.36
N GLU A 69 9.96 -19.49 1.06
CA GLU A 69 9.48 -20.87 1.25
C GLU A 69 9.57 -21.23 2.74
N LEU A 70 8.48 -21.71 3.32
CA LEU A 70 8.45 -22.10 4.72
C LEU A 70 9.42 -23.23 5.06
N ALA A 71 9.72 -24.11 4.10
CA ALA A 71 10.67 -25.19 4.28
C ALA A 71 12.11 -24.71 4.49
N ASP A 72 12.43 -23.48 4.08
CA ASP A 72 13.76 -22.87 4.23
C ASP A 72 13.89 -22.05 5.52
N VAL A 73 12.81 -21.99 6.34
CA VAL A 73 12.80 -21.22 7.57
C VAL A 73 13.13 -22.10 8.77
N GLU A 74 14.22 -21.78 9.46
CA GLU A 74 14.54 -22.37 10.76
C GLU A 74 13.93 -21.52 11.88
N PRO A 75 12.92 -22.05 12.63
CA PRO A 75 12.25 -21.30 13.68
C PRO A 75 13.12 -21.14 14.92
N SER A 76 13.11 -19.97 15.53
CA SER A 76 13.70 -19.72 16.83
C SER A 76 12.96 -20.46 17.96
N ALA A 77 13.62 -20.63 19.13
CA ALA A 77 12.99 -21.23 20.31
C ALA A 77 11.72 -20.48 20.73
N PHE A 78 11.71 -19.15 20.62
CA PHE A 78 10.52 -18.34 20.89
C PHE A 78 9.38 -18.67 19.93
N ALA A 79 9.66 -18.76 18.63
CA ALA A 79 8.65 -19.07 17.62
C ALA A 79 8.03 -20.45 17.86
N ILE A 80 8.87 -21.45 18.23
CA ILE A 80 8.41 -22.81 18.55
C ILE A 80 7.50 -22.82 19.77
N GLU A 81 7.93 -22.21 20.89
CA GLU A 81 7.16 -22.18 22.13
C GLU A 81 5.84 -21.42 21.96
N TRP A 82 5.89 -20.27 21.32
CA TRP A 82 4.70 -19.45 21.05
C TRP A 82 3.70 -20.20 20.18
N SER A 83 4.19 -20.82 19.11
CA SER A 83 3.36 -21.56 18.15
C SER A 83 2.67 -22.77 18.77
N ALA A 84 3.36 -23.49 19.67
CA ALA A 84 2.78 -24.61 20.42
C ALA A 84 1.61 -24.18 21.30
N THR A 85 1.66 -22.94 21.84
CA THR A 85 0.57 -22.40 22.67
C THR A 85 -0.68 -22.07 21.86
N TRP A 86 -0.52 -21.63 20.62
CA TRP A 86 -1.62 -21.07 19.80
C TRP A 86 -1.97 -21.90 18.56
N ASP A 87 -1.41 -23.11 18.44
CA ASP A 87 -1.62 -24.00 17.27
C ASP A 87 -1.33 -23.26 15.94
N LYS A 88 -0.12 -22.69 15.86
CA LYS A 88 0.37 -21.97 14.67
C LYS A 88 1.61 -22.66 14.11
N ASP A 89 1.91 -22.38 12.83
CA ASP A 89 3.15 -22.82 12.21
C ASP A 89 4.33 -21.98 12.75
N PRO A 90 5.35 -22.59 13.40
CA PRO A 90 6.48 -21.86 13.95
C PRO A 90 7.32 -21.16 12.88
N SER A 91 7.39 -21.67 11.64
CA SER A 91 8.09 -21.03 10.55
C SER A 91 7.41 -19.72 10.13
N VAL A 92 6.08 -19.68 10.15
CA VAL A 92 5.31 -18.44 9.89
C VAL A 92 5.60 -17.41 10.98
N ILE A 93 5.55 -17.82 12.25
CA ILE A 93 5.81 -16.90 13.36
C ILE A 93 7.24 -16.38 13.32
N GLU A 94 8.21 -17.23 12.98
CA GLU A 94 9.59 -16.79 12.77
C GLU A 94 9.71 -15.69 11.71
N VAL A 95 9.05 -15.87 10.56
CA VAL A 95 9.05 -14.85 9.49
C VAL A 95 8.39 -13.55 9.96
N VAL A 96 7.26 -13.63 10.68
CA VAL A 96 6.60 -12.45 11.27
C VAL A 96 7.57 -11.70 12.21
N LEU A 97 8.35 -12.41 13.01
CA LEU A 97 9.33 -11.81 13.92
C LEU A 97 10.51 -11.18 13.17
N ARG A 98 10.99 -11.80 12.09
CA ARG A 98 12.05 -11.24 11.23
C ARG A 98 11.63 -9.95 10.54
N GLU A 99 10.37 -9.83 10.14
CA GLU A 99 9.80 -8.63 9.50
C GLU A 99 9.36 -7.57 10.54
N ALA A 100 9.37 -7.91 11.84
CA ALA A 100 9.00 -7.01 12.92
C ALA A 100 10.22 -6.28 13.50
N ARG A 101 10.12 -4.97 13.65
CA ARG A 101 11.02 -4.19 14.50
C ARG A 101 10.78 -4.47 15.98
N ARG A 102 9.51 -4.66 16.37
CA ARG A 102 9.08 -5.03 17.72
C ARG A 102 7.63 -5.54 17.73
N ILE A 103 7.29 -6.30 18.75
CA ILE A 103 5.91 -6.64 19.07
C ILE A 103 5.29 -5.47 19.85
N VAL A 104 4.21 -4.91 19.33
CA VAL A 104 3.44 -3.83 19.97
C VAL A 104 2.44 -4.42 20.95
N ARG A 105 1.74 -5.48 20.56
CA ARG A 105 0.74 -6.16 21.38
C ARG A 105 0.56 -7.61 20.93
N GLN A 106 0.31 -8.47 21.88
CA GLN A 106 -0.22 -9.82 21.65
C GLN A 106 -1.65 -9.89 22.17
N SER A 107 -2.54 -10.50 21.39
CA SER A 107 -3.91 -10.79 21.81
C SER A 107 -4.32 -12.17 21.31
N GLY A 108 -4.26 -13.16 22.19
CA GLY A 108 -4.41 -14.56 21.79
C GLY A 108 -3.39 -14.94 20.72
N PRO A 109 -3.82 -15.55 19.60
CA PRO A 109 -2.95 -15.97 18.51
C PRO A 109 -2.55 -14.84 17.53
N VAL A 110 -2.87 -13.58 17.82
CA VAL A 110 -2.57 -12.44 16.96
C VAL A 110 -1.42 -11.63 17.52
N LEU A 111 -0.40 -11.43 16.71
CA LEU A 111 0.71 -10.51 16.99
C LEU A 111 0.47 -9.20 16.24
N ILE A 112 0.30 -8.13 17.02
CA ILE A 112 0.37 -6.76 16.45
C ILE A 112 1.81 -6.31 16.55
N THR A 113 2.42 -6.04 15.42
CA THR A 113 3.84 -5.73 15.30
C THR A 113 4.05 -4.37 14.63
N GLU A 114 5.16 -3.76 14.93
CA GLU A 114 5.69 -2.64 14.15
C GLU A 114 6.71 -3.19 13.15
N THR A 115 6.46 -2.99 11.87
CA THR A 115 7.36 -3.41 10.79
C THR A 115 8.62 -2.55 10.76
N HIS A 116 9.65 -2.95 9.99
CA HIS A 116 10.85 -2.13 9.78
C HIS A 116 10.54 -0.79 9.10
N HIS A 117 9.44 -0.72 8.34
CA HIS A 117 8.93 0.52 7.71
C HIS A 117 8.26 1.48 8.72
N GLY A 118 7.88 0.98 9.92
CA GLY A 118 7.13 1.73 10.94
C GLY A 118 5.61 1.53 10.90
N PHE A 119 5.09 0.66 10.03
CA PHE A 119 3.66 0.32 10.04
C PHE A 119 3.34 -0.56 11.25
N VAL A 120 2.21 -0.28 11.91
CA VAL A 120 1.69 -1.12 13.00
C VAL A 120 0.52 -1.94 12.46
N CYS A 121 0.73 -3.23 12.31
CA CYS A 121 -0.26 -4.14 11.72
C CYS A 121 -0.19 -5.54 12.32
N ALA A 122 -1.14 -6.39 11.98
CA ALA A 122 -1.12 -7.78 12.38
C ALA A 122 -0.06 -8.55 11.59
N ASN A 123 0.72 -9.38 12.28
CA ASN A 123 1.66 -10.32 11.70
C ASN A 123 2.65 -9.70 10.70
N SER A 124 3.07 -8.45 10.94
CA SER A 124 4.03 -7.70 10.09
C SER A 124 3.62 -7.59 8.61
N GLY A 125 2.32 -7.71 8.29
CA GLY A 125 1.87 -7.74 6.91
C GLY A 125 2.26 -9.00 6.13
N VAL A 126 2.74 -10.05 6.80
CA VAL A 126 3.08 -11.34 6.18
C VAL A 126 1.81 -12.05 5.71
N ASP A 127 1.74 -12.38 4.43
CA ASP A 127 0.57 -13.00 3.81
C ASP A 127 0.82 -14.45 3.41
N GLN A 128 -0.05 -15.34 3.88
CA GLN A 128 -0.07 -16.76 3.52
C GLN A 128 -1.03 -17.08 2.38
N SER A 129 -2.04 -16.22 2.13
CA SER A 129 -3.20 -16.56 1.31
C SER A 129 -2.94 -16.54 -0.20
N SER A 130 -1.90 -15.84 -0.65
CA SER A 130 -1.65 -15.54 -2.07
C SER A 130 -0.45 -16.26 -2.66
N SER A 131 0.08 -17.24 -1.97
CA SER A 131 1.30 -17.91 -2.37
C SER A 131 1.13 -18.92 -3.53
N GLY A 132 -0.12 -19.23 -3.93
CA GLY A 132 -0.41 -20.18 -5.01
C GLY A 132 0.08 -21.63 -4.76
N ALA A 133 1.06 -21.80 -3.87
CA ALA A 133 1.59 -23.07 -3.41
C ALA A 133 1.52 -23.12 -1.88
N HIS A 134 1.11 -24.25 -1.34
CA HIS A 134 1.16 -24.49 0.11
C HIS A 134 2.64 -24.43 0.54
N GLY A 135 2.97 -23.53 1.46
CA GLY A 135 4.31 -23.41 2.04
C GLY A 135 5.13 -22.19 1.65
N ARG A 136 4.56 -21.23 0.89
CA ARG A 136 5.24 -19.96 0.58
C ARG A 136 4.55 -18.78 1.28
N LEU A 137 5.32 -17.78 1.70
CA LEU A 137 4.84 -16.51 2.24
C LEU A 137 5.18 -15.36 1.30
N VAL A 138 4.32 -14.34 1.28
CA VAL A 138 4.60 -13.07 0.63
C VAL A 138 4.81 -12.01 1.71
N LEU A 139 5.91 -11.29 1.62
CA LEU A 139 6.30 -10.22 2.54
C LEU A 139 5.97 -8.85 1.94
N LEU A 140 5.97 -7.80 2.74
CA LEU A 140 5.89 -6.44 2.20
C LEU A 140 7.15 -6.11 1.36
N PRO A 141 7.05 -5.22 0.35
CA PRO A 141 8.23 -4.72 -0.36
C PRO A 141 9.24 -4.14 0.63
N THR A 142 10.53 -4.28 0.37
CA THR A 142 11.58 -3.78 1.29
C THR A 142 11.56 -2.25 1.46
N ASP A 143 11.30 -1.53 0.39
CA ASP A 143 11.08 -0.08 0.36
C ASP A 143 9.91 0.23 -0.58
N PRO A 144 8.66 0.29 -0.05
CA PRO A 144 7.49 0.52 -0.87
C PRO A 144 7.49 1.86 -1.61
N ASP A 145 8.12 2.91 -1.05
CA ASP A 145 8.28 4.19 -1.74
C ASP A 145 9.24 4.08 -2.93
N ALA A 146 10.33 3.33 -2.78
CA ALA A 146 11.25 3.07 -3.90
C ALA A 146 10.56 2.24 -5.00
N SER A 147 9.74 1.27 -4.61
CA SER A 147 8.94 0.46 -5.54
C SER A 147 7.93 1.33 -6.29
N ALA A 148 7.23 2.24 -5.58
CA ALA A 148 6.30 3.19 -6.20
C ALA A 148 7.01 4.14 -7.18
N ARG A 149 8.18 4.66 -6.81
CA ARG A 149 8.99 5.52 -7.70
C ARG A 149 9.46 4.79 -8.95
N ARG A 150 9.89 3.55 -8.81
CA ARG A 150 10.30 2.70 -9.94
C ARG A 150 9.13 2.49 -10.90
N LEU A 151 8.00 2.03 -10.38
CA LEU A 151 6.81 1.80 -11.20
C LEU A 151 6.33 3.09 -11.90
N ARG A 152 6.38 4.23 -11.21
CA ARG A 152 6.06 5.54 -11.81
C ARG A 152 7.02 5.88 -12.95
N ALA A 153 8.32 5.67 -12.76
CA ALA A 153 9.32 5.91 -13.80
C ALA A 153 9.11 4.99 -15.03
N ASP A 154 8.78 3.72 -14.80
CA ASP A 154 8.52 2.76 -15.86
C ASP A 154 7.23 3.12 -16.63
N LEU A 155 6.17 3.57 -15.96
CA LEU A 155 4.97 4.11 -16.61
C LEU A 155 5.28 5.35 -17.44
N ALA A 156 6.10 6.27 -16.92
CA ALA A 156 6.53 7.46 -17.64
C ALA A 156 7.35 7.12 -18.89
N ALA A 157 8.20 6.07 -18.84
CA ALA A 157 8.91 5.56 -20.01
C ALA A 157 7.96 4.99 -21.09
N LEU A 158 6.77 4.54 -20.70
CA LEU A 158 5.70 4.12 -21.60
C LEU A 158 4.79 5.29 -22.04
N GLY A 159 5.13 6.53 -21.66
CA GLY A 159 4.39 7.76 -22.05
C GLY A 159 3.20 8.08 -21.16
N ILE A 160 3.15 7.59 -19.92
CA ILE A 160 2.03 7.80 -18.98
C ILE A 160 2.56 8.53 -17.74
N ASP A 161 2.19 9.80 -17.54
CA ASP A 161 2.50 10.56 -16.32
C ASP A 161 1.38 10.36 -15.29
N ALA A 162 1.57 9.39 -14.40
CA ALA A 162 0.63 9.01 -13.35
C ALA A 162 1.28 9.08 -11.97
N ALA A 163 0.47 9.30 -10.92
CA ALA A 163 0.88 9.02 -9.57
C ALA A 163 0.74 7.52 -9.26
N VAL A 164 1.55 7.00 -8.35
CA VAL A 164 1.51 5.60 -7.94
C VAL A 164 1.34 5.50 -6.43
N ILE A 165 0.41 4.64 -6.00
CA ILE A 165 0.24 4.25 -4.60
C ILE A 165 0.39 2.73 -4.52
N ILE A 166 1.20 2.24 -3.58
CA ILE A 166 1.23 0.84 -3.20
C ILE A 166 0.38 0.70 -1.95
N SER A 167 -0.65 -0.17 -2.00
CA SER A 167 -1.58 -0.39 -0.90
C SER A 167 -1.48 -1.79 -0.33
N ASP A 168 -1.83 -1.91 0.94
CA ASP A 168 -2.03 -3.20 1.61
C ASP A 168 -3.23 -3.14 2.54
N THR A 169 -3.82 -4.31 2.87
CA THR A 169 -5.08 -4.40 3.63
C THR A 169 -4.79 -4.60 5.10
N PHE A 170 -5.04 -3.59 5.93
CA PHE A 170 -4.77 -3.64 7.37
C PHE A 170 -6.05 -3.58 8.21
N GLY A 171 -6.01 -4.24 9.36
CA GLY A 171 -6.97 -4.03 10.43
C GLY A 171 -6.81 -2.65 11.07
N ARG A 172 -7.87 -2.15 11.70
CA ARG A 172 -7.90 -0.85 12.36
C ARG A 172 -8.25 -1.00 13.83
N ALA A 173 -7.61 -0.20 14.68
CA ALA A 173 -8.01 -0.11 16.08
C ALA A 173 -9.44 0.39 16.20
N TRP A 174 -10.22 -0.19 17.12
CA TRP A 174 -11.62 0.17 17.48
C TRP A 174 -12.65 0.11 16.36
N ARG A 175 -12.35 -0.52 15.25
CA ARG A 175 -13.33 -0.71 14.16
C ARG A 175 -13.22 -2.13 13.62
N GLU A 176 -14.35 -2.74 13.36
CA GLU A 176 -14.43 -4.00 12.63
C GLU A 176 -14.21 -3.76 11.13
N GLY A 177 -13.73 -4.79 10.45
CA GLY A 177 -13.36 -4.75 9.04
C GLY A 177 -11.98 -4.16 8.79
N GLN A 178 -11.36 -4.66 7.76
CA GLN A 178 -10.09 -4.18 7.23
C GLN A 178 -10.33 -3.06 6.22
N THR A 179 -9.29 -2.33 5.88
CA THR A 179 -9.29 -1.35 4.80
C THR A 179 -7.93 -1.33 4.15
N ASP A 180 -7.88 -1.02 2.86
CA ASP A 180 -6.62 -0.70 2.24
C ASP A 180 -6.08 0.62 2.76
N ILE A 181 -4.80 0.64 3.02
CA ILE A 181 -4.02 1.83 3.34
C ILE A 181 -2.83 1.93 2.40
N ALA A 182 -2.33 3.12 2.19
CA ALA A 182 -1.10 3.34 1.43
C ALA A 182 0.11 2.97 2.28
N ILE A 183 1.01 2.17 1.70
CA ILE A 183 2.29 1.81 2.31
C ILE A 183 3.49 2.36 1.52
N GLY A 184 3.27 2.84 0.29
CA GLY A 184 4.26 3.50 -0.54
C GLY A 184 3.60 4.44 -1.54
N ILE A 185 4.28 5.52 -1.92
CA ILE A 185 3.73 6.54 -2.79
C ILE A 185 4.81 7.18 -3.67
N ALA A 186 4.42 7.59 -4.88
CA ALA A 186 5.27 8.39 -5.77
C ALA A 186 4.44 9.35 -6.61
N GLY A 187 4.97 10.55 -6.82
CA GLY A 187 4.43 11.56 -7.73
C GLY A 187 3.42 12.51 -7.11
N MET A 188 2.84 12.19 -5.95
CA MET A 188 1.86 13.05 -5.28
C MET A 188 2.09 13.09 -3.76
N HIS A 189 1.72 14.21 -3.12
CA HIS A 189 1.83 14.34 -1.67
C HIS A 189 0.76 13.49 -0.95
N PRO A 190 1.13 12.70 0.10
CA PRO A 190 0.20 11.77 0.74
C PRO A 190 -0.87 12.43 1.62
N ILE A 191 -0.66 13.66 2.06
CA ILE A 191 -1.54 14.38 2.98
C ILE A 191 -2.02 15.68 2.36
N ARG A 192 -3.32 15.92 2.37
CA ARG A 192 -3.92 17.23 2.10
C ARG A 192 -4.09 17.99 3.42
N SER A 193 -3.33 19.06 3.59
CA SER A 193 -3.46 19.95 4.74
C SER A 193 -4.40 21.12 4.39
N TYR A 194 -5.33 21.41 5.30
CA TYR A 194 -6.20 22.59 5.23
C TYR A 194 -5.75 23.69 6.22
N ILE A 195 -4.63 23.51 6.90
CA ILE A 195 -4.14 24.48 7.89
C ILE A 195 -3.88 25.82 7.19
N GLY A 196 -4.49 26.90 7.73
CA GLY A 196 -4.44 28.23 7.15
C GLY A 196 -5.49 28.52 6.08
N GLU A 197 -6.28 27.53 5.66
CA GLU A 197 -7.46 27.75 4.81
C GLU A 197 -8.67 28.17 5.67
N PHE A 198 -9.66 28.79 5.04
CA PHE A 198 -10.87 29.27 5.71
C PHE A 198 -12.09 28.50 5.22
N ASP A 199 -12.99 28.17 6.13
CA ASP A 199 -14.29 27.63 5.75
C ASP A 199 -15.20 28.72 5.12
N PRO A 200 -16.37 28.36 4.55
CA PRO A 200 -17.31 29.34 3.98
C PRO A 200 -17.83 30.37 4.98
N HIS A 201 -17.65 30.18 6.28
CA HIS A 201 -18.06 31.08 7.36
C HIS A 201 -16.90 31.94 7.89
N GLY A 202 -15.70 31.81 7.32
CA GLY A 202 -14.51 32.56 7.69
C GLY A 202 -13.76 31.99 8.90
N HIS A 203 -14.00 30.74 9.26
CA HIS A 203 -13.25 30.06 10.34
C HIS A 203 -11.97 29.45 9.77
N GLU A 204 -10.82 29.80 10.33
CA GLU A 204 -9.51 29.27 9.93
C GLU A 204 -9.29 27.84 10.46
N PHE A 205 -8.90 26.93 9.58
CA PHE A 205 -8.50 25.58 9.94
C PHE A 205 -7.10 25.57 10.56
N LYS A 206 -7.01 25.14 11.83
CA LYS A 206 -5.73 25.14 12.58
C LYS A 206 -5.05 23.79 12.65
N VAL A 207 -5.79 22.70 12.46
CA VAL A 207 -5.28 21.32 12.65
C VAL A 207 -5.78 20.32 11.62
N GLN A 208 -6.63 20.72 10.69
CA GLN A 208 -7.26 19.77 9.78
C GLN A 208 -6.31 19.34 8.66
N ALA A 209 -6.05 18.02 8.59
CA ALA A 209 -5.35 17.37 7.51
C ALA A 209 -6.02 16.02 7.22
N VAL A 210 -6.02 15.63 5.96
CA VAL A 210 -6.61 14.38 5.48
C VAL A 210 -5.52 13.51 4.89
N CYS A 211 -5.47 12.23 5.27
CA CYS A 211 -4.59 11.26 4.65
C CYS A 211 -5.15 10.88 3.28
N LEU A 212 -4.78 11.65 2.27
CA LEU A 212 -5.26 11.47 0.92
C LEU A 212 -4.85 10.11 0.34
N ALA A 213 -3.64 9.66 0.64
CA ALA A 213 -3.12 8.38 0.16
C ALA A 213 -3.98 7.21 0.64
N ASP A 214 -4.41 7.21 1.93
CA ASP A 214 -5.26 6.15 2.47
C ASP A 214 -6.69 6.22 1.92
N GLU A 215 -7.25 7.42 1.72
CA GLU A 215 -8.58 7.56 1.11
C GLU A 215 -8.59 7.02 -0.33
N LEU A 216 -7.55 7.29 -1.11
CA LEU A 216 -7.42 6.77 -2.47
C LEU A 216 -7.15 5.26 -2.49
N ALA A 217 -6.32 4.75 -1.58
CA ALA A 217 -6.09 3.31 -1.43
C ALA A 217 -7.41 2.57 -1.11
N GLY A 218 -8.15 3.06 -0.11
CA GLY A 218 -9.45 2.49 0.28
C GLY A 218 -10.52 2.60 -0.82
N ALA A 219 -10.52 3.70 -1.58
CA ALA A 219 -11.44 3.86 -2.71
C ALA A 219 -11.13 2.86 -3.85
N ALA A 220 -9.84 2.64 -4.15
CA ALA A 220 -9.42 1.67 -5.15
C ALA A 220 -9.74 0.22 -4.74
N GLU A 221 -9.77 -0.10 -3.45
CA GLU A 221 -10.13 -1.43 -2.96
C GLU A 221 -11.56 -1.84 -3.35
N LEU A 222 -12.48 -0.88 -3.48
CA LEU A 222 -13.85 -1.13 -3.90
C LEU A 222 -13.96 -1.81 -5.29
N VAL A 223 -12.95 -1.61 -6.15
CA VAL A 223 -12.90 -2.20 -7.50
C VAL A 223 -11.88 -3.34 -7.61
N LYS A 224 -10.89 -3.39 -6.72
CA LYS A 224 -9.91 -4.48 -6.66
C LYS A 224 -10.52 -5.74 -6.04
N GLY A 225 -10.93 -5.65 -4.80
CA GLY A 225 -11.48 -6.76 -4.02
C GLY A 225 -10.49 -7.92 -3.81
N ASN A 226 -10.73 -8.71 -2.76
CA ASN A 226 -9.77 -9.73 -2.32
C ASN A 226 -9.74 -11.02 -3.17
N ILE A 227 -10.80 -11.32 -3.91
CA ILE A 227 -10.96 -12.59 -4.65
C ILE A 227 -11.14 -12.40 -6.16
N SER A 228 -11.28 -11.17 -6.62
CA SER A 228 -11.58 -10.82 -8.01
C SER A 228 -10.38 -10.95 -8.95
N ARG A 229 -9.17 -11.18 -8.45
CA ARG A 229 -7.91 -11.16 -9.21
C ARG A 229 -7.69 -9.85 -9.97
N VAL A 230 -8.09 -8.74 -9.36
CA VAL A 230 -7.87 -7.38 -9.88
C VAL A 230 -6.92 -6.64 -8.93
N PRO A 231 -5.60 -6.81 -9.07
CA PRO A 231 -4.64 -6.28 -8.10
C PRO A 231 -4.30 -4.79 -8.31
N VAL A 232 -4.88 -4.16 -9.34
CA VAL A 232 -4.62 -2.76 -9.67
C VAL A 232 -5.94 -2.02 -9.82
N GLY A 233 -6.06 -0.88 -9.12
CA GLY A 233 -7.13 0.09 -9.28
C GLY A 233 -6.58 1.38 -9.89
N VAL A 234 -7.38 2.07 -10.69
CA VAL A 234 -7.04 3.36 -11.28
C VAL A 234 -8.09 4.37 -10.87
N ILE A 235 -7.63 5.52 -10.40
CA ILE A 235 -8.48 6.65 -10.03
C ILE A 235 -8.21 7.79 -11.00
N ARG A 236 -9.24 8.25 -11.66
CA ARG A 236 -9.21 9.31 -12.68
C ARG A 236 -10.12 10.46 -12.29
N GLY A 237 -9.66 11.68 -12.55
CA GLY A 237 -10.46 12.88 -12.31
C GLY A 237 -10.21 13.55 -10.95
N TYR A 238 -9.40 12.97 -10.09
CA TYR A 238 -8.96 13.62 -8.87
C TYR A 238 -7.82 14.60 -9.17
N ALA A 239 -7.98 15.87 -8.75
CA ALA A 239 -6.90 16.86 -8.84
C ALA A 239 -5.93 16.68 -7.68
N TRP A 240 -4.66 16.46 -7.97
CA TRP A 240 -3.63 16.24 -6.96
C TRP A 240 -2.39 17.10 -7.21
N GLU A 241 -1.67 17.33 -6.14
CA GLU A 241 -0.45 18.13 -6.15
C GLU A 241 0.75 17.25 -6.50
N ILE A 242 1.51 17.65 -7.54
CA ILE A 242 2.70 16.90 -7.97
C ILE A 242 3.81 17.09 -6.95
N ASP A 243 4.34 15.97 -6.46
CA ASP A 243 5.48 15.91 -5.56
C ASP A 243 6.39 14.73 -5.94
N ASP A 244 7.47 15.02 -6.66
CA ASP A 244 8.45 14.02 -7.09
C ASP A 244 9.33 13.51 -5.92
N THR A 245 9.25 14.16 -4.76
CA THR A 245 9.96 13.77 -3.53
C THR A 245 9.08 13.07 -2.53
N ALA A 246 7.81 12.80 -2.89
CA ALA A 246 6.83 12.20 -2.01
C ALA A 246 7.30 10.87 -1.42
N THR A 247 6.98 10.67 -0.16
CA THR A 247 7.14 9.41 0.57
C THR A 247 5.93 9.21 1.48
N ILE A 248 5.73 7.98 1.94
CA ILE A 248 4.66 7.66 2.88
C ILE A 248 4.99 8.09 4.32
N ALA A 249 6.23 8.42 4.63
CA ALA A 249 6.67 8.76 5.97
C ALA A 249 5.82 9.83 6.70
N PRO A 250 5.30 10.90 6.05
CA PRO A 250 4.43 11.87 6.71
C PRO A 250 3.12 11.30 7.26
N VAL A 251 2.67 10.14 6.77
CA VAL A 251 1.46 9.45 7.24
C VAL A 251 1.73 8.70 8.54
N LEU A 252 2.98 8.28 8.77
CA LEU A 252 3.37 7.57 9.99
C LEU A 252 3.44 8.55 11.16
N ARG A 253 2.72 8.22 12.24
CA ARG A 253 2.73 9.04 13.43
C ARG A 253 4.05 8.92 14.17
N GLU A 254 4.65 10.06 14.50
CA GLU A 254 5.83 10.13 15.35
C GLU A 254 5.56 9.44 16.70
N PRO A 255 6.46 8.57 17.21
CA PRO A 255 6.25 7.85 18.47
C PRO A 255 5.98 8.76 19.66
N SER A 256 6.58 9.95 19.70
CA SER A 256 6.37 10.96 20.75
C SER A 256 4.96 11.57 20.75
N ARG A 257 4.22 11.44 19.66
CA ARG A 257 2.85 11.93 19.47
C ARG A 257 1.82 10.82 19.43
N ASP A 258 2.26 9.58 19.64
CA ASP A 258 1.36 8.43 19.65
C ASP A 258 0.67 8.33 21.02
N LEU A 259 -0.67 8.38 21.00
CA LEU A 259 -1.51 8.32 22.18
C LEU A 259 -1.90 6.89 22.59
N PHE A 260 -1.44 5.88 21.83
CA PHE A 260 -1.92 4.50 21.92
C PHE A 260 -0.82 3.46 22.18
N ARG A 261 0.41 3.92 22.37
CA ARG A 261 1.58 3.10 22.73
C ARG A 261 1.98 3.31 24.18
#